data_2a292b5830242f1fa2d0543546d0e28c
#
_entry.id   2a292b5830242f1fa2d0543546d0e28c
#
_cell.length_a   1.000
_cell.length_b   1.000
_cell.length_c   1.000
_cell.angle_alpha   90.00
_cell.angle_beta   90.00
_cell.angle_gamma   90.00
#
_symmetry.space_group_name_H-M   'P 1'
#
loop_
_entity.id
_entity.type
_entity.pdbx_description
1 polymer ?
#
loop_
_entity_poly.entity_id
_entity_poly.type
_entity_poly.pdbx_seq_one_letter_code
_entity_poly.pdbx_strand_id
1 'polypeptide(L)'
;MTLSPSTVANYQQLGAVVLRNVLTASEVTLLTEGISHNLAHLSPLAQVASKADDPGRFIEDFCTWQNNPAYAHILRASALPEVAKQLMQSTTARIYHDHLLVKEPGTRQPTPWHQDQPYYNVSGRQNVSFWIPVDPVPLESSLRFVAQSHTGTWYMPRTFRDQQAKWFPEGALAELPPIDAEPAAYPQLAWALQPGDAVAFHMLTLHASAGVGPTQTRRVFSARYLGDDARHAARPWKTSPPFEGLDARLADGAAMDDFLFPLVNEVCRS
;
A
#
# COMPACT_ATOMS: atom_id res chain seq x y z
N MET A 1 11.10 -5.96 -16.13
CA MET A 1 9.80 -5.89 -16.86
C MET A 1 9.63 -4.50 -17.44
N THR A 2 9.29 -4.36 -18.73
CA THR A 2 8.99 -3.05 -19.34
C THR A 2 7.47 -2.92 -19.48
N LEU A 3 6.93 -1.83 -18.98
CA LEU A 3 5.49 -1.53 -19.07
C LEU A 3 5.14 -0.95 -20.44
N SER A 4 3.89 -1.15 -20.88
CA SER A 4 3.38 -0.44 -22.05
C SER A 4 3.20 1.05 -21.75
N PRO A 5 3.37 1.95 -22.73
CA PRO A 5 3.09 3.39 -22.53
C PRO A 5 1.67 3.65 -22.02
N SER A 6 0.69 2.84 -22.45
CA SER A 6 -0.70 2.95 -21.99
C SER A 6 -0.86 2.58 -20.51
N THR A 7 -0.11 1.60 -19.99
CA THR A 7 -0.13 1.26 -18.57
C THR A 7 0.37 2.42 -17.72
N VAL A 8 1.48 3.05 -18.13
CA VAL A 8 2.03 4.22 -17.44
C VAL A 8 1.06 5.40 -17.52
N ALA A 9 0.51 5.68 -18.71
CA ALA A 9 -0.47 6.76 -18.88
C ALA A 9 -1.72 6.54 -18.03
N ASN A 10 -2.25 5.31 -17.96
CA ASN A 10 -3.41 4.98 -17.12
C ASN A 10 -3.10 5.17 -15.63
N TYR A 11 -1.92 4.77 -15.17
CA TYR A 11 -1.50 5.03 -13.78
C TYR A 11 -1.49 6.52 -13.47
N GLN A 12 -0.87 7.33 -14.33
CA GLN A 12 -0.79 8.79 -14.18
C GLN A 12 -2.15 9.47 -14.24
N GLN A 13 -3.06 8.97 -15.07
CA GLN A 13 -4.38 9.55 -15.26
C GLN A 13 -5.40 9.06 -14.23
N LEU A 14 -5.45 7.75 -13.97
CA LEU A 14 -6.50 7.12 -13.17
C LEU A 14 -6.11 6.92 -11.70
N GLY A 15 -4.80 6.92 -11.41
CA GLY A 15 -4.26 6.73 -10.06
C GLY A 15 -4.12 5.27 -9.64
N ALA A 16 -4.61 4.31 -10.43
CA ALA A 16 -4.45 2.88 -10.17
C ALA A 16 -4.46 2.07 -11.46
N VAL A 17 -3.68 0.98 -11.50
CA VAL A 17 -3.62 0.02 -12.62
C VAL A 17 -3.36 -1.40 -12.11
N VAL A 18 -3.87 -2.38 -12.83
CA VAL A 18 -3.51 -3.79 -12.60
C VAL A 18 -2.27 -4.16 -13.40
N LEU A 19 -1.37 -4.91 -12.76
CA LEU A 19 -0.17 -5.48 -13.36
C LEU A 19 -0.30 -7.00 -13.31
N ARG A 20 -0.30 -7.64 -14.48
CA ARG A 20 -0.41 -9.09 -14.57
C ARG A 20 0.97 -9.75 -14.57
N ASN A 21 1.12 -10.82 -13.79
CA ASN A 21 2.34 -11.61 -13.70
C ASN A 21 3.59 -10.74 -13.44
N VAL A 22 3.49 -9.77 -12.53
CA VAL A 22 4.62 -8.89 -12.16
C VAL A 22 5.64 -9.63 -11.30
N LEU A 23 5.21 -10.65 -10.55
CA LEU A 23 6.08 -11.60 -9.87
C LEU A 23 6.09 -12.95 -10.58
N THR A 24 7.24 -13.61 -10.61
CA THR A 24 7.41 -14.98 -11.07
C THR A 24 6.80 -15.98 -10.08
N ALA A 25 6.54 -17.21 -10.50
CA ALA A 25 6.02 -18.26 -9.62
C ALA A 25 6.97 -18.53 -8.44
N SER A 26 8.29 -18.46 -8.63
CA SER A 26 9.27 -18.62 -7.55
C SER A 26 9.22 -17.46 -6.55
N GLU A 27 9.03 -16.23 -7.01
CA GLU A 27 8.87 -15.07 -6.14
C GLU A 27 7.54 -15.13 -5.36
N VAL A 28 6.47 -15.63 -5.97
CA VAL A 28 5.19 -15.88 -5.26
C VAL A 28 5.37 -16.91 -4.15
N THR A 29 6.09 -18.01 -4.43
CA THR A 29 6.40 -19.02 -3.40
C THR A 29 7.22 -18.40 -2.27
N LEU A 30 8.30 -17.70 -2.60
CA LEU A 30 9.15 -17.02 -1.63
C LEU A 30 8.36 -16.01 -0.77
N LEU A 31 7.49 -15.22 -1.40
CA LEU A 31 6.65 -14.25 -0.70
C LEU A 31 5.65 -14.94 0.24
N THR A 32 5.08 -16.07 -0.20
CA THR A 32 4.15 -16.88 0.62
C THR A 32 4.83 -17.43 1.86
N GLU A 33 6.06 -17.91 1.74
CA GLU A 33 6.90 -18.36 2.85
C GLU A 33 7.23 -17.20 3.79
N GLY A 34 7.61 -16.04 3.22
CA GLY A 34 7.87 -14.82 3.99
C GLY A 34 6.68 -14.34 4.79
N ILE A 35 5.47 -14.37 4.22
CA ILE A 35 4.22 -14.06 4.91
C ILE A 35 3.95 -15.07 6.05
N SER A 36 4.15 -16.35 5.80
CA SER A 36 3.96 -17.39 6.81
C SER A 36 4.93 -17.22 7.99
N HIS A 37 6.19 -16.86 7.68
CA HIS A 37 7.18 -16.53 8.70
C HIS A 37 6.79 -15.31 9.52
N ASN A 38 6.35 -14.22 8.87
CA ASN A 38 5.92 -13.00 9.56
C ASN A 38 4.72 -13.26 10.47
N LEU A 39 3.72 -14.04 10.01
CA LEU A 39 2.56 -14.39 10.83
C LEU A 39 2.92 -15.21 12.08
N ALA A 40 3.99 -16.00 12.01
CA ALA A 40 4.52 -16.74 13.17
C ALA A 40 5.37 -15.85 14.12
N HIS A 41 5.86 -14.70 13.61
CA HIS A 41 6.77 -13.79 14.32
C HIS A 41 6.37 -12.33 14.06
N LEU A 42 5.19 -11.97 14.55
CA LEU A 42 4.65 -10.61 14.39
C LEU A 42 5.57 -9.56 15.05
N SER A 43 5.70 -8.41 14.38
CA SER A 43 6.49 -7.29 14.90
C SER A 43 5.77 -6.56 16.05
N PRO A 44 6.46 -5.69 16.78
CA PRO A 44 5.81 -4.80 17.77
C PRO A 44 4.81 -3.81 17.15
N LEU A 45 4.84 -3.62 15.83
CA LEU A 45 3.89 -2.76 15.11
C LEU A 45 2.64 -3.51 14.64
N ALA A 46 2.60 -4.84 14.82
CA ALA A 46 1.46 -5.64 14.41
C ALA A 46 0.19 -5.29 15.18
N GLN A 47 -0.93 -5.35 14.49
CA GLN A 47 -2.23 -5.09 15.09
C GLN A 47 -3.33 -5.99 14.50
N VAL A 48 -4.40 -6.20 15.25
CA VAL A 48 -5.63 -6.82 14.77
C VAL A 48 -6.66 -5.71 14.57
N ALA A 49 -6.98 -5.44 13.30
CA ALA A 49 -7.89 -4.37 12.90
C ALA A 49 -9.37 -4.80 12.94
N SER A 50 -9.68 -6.10 13.06
CA SER A 50 -11.04 -6.59 13.23
C SER A 50 -11.52 -6.51 14.68
N LYS A 51 -12.84 -6.49 14.87
CA LYS A 51 -13.46 -6.56 16.20
C LYS A 51 -13.33 -7.96 16.79
N ALA A 52 -13.45 -8.09 18.09
CA ALA A 52 -13.32 -9.37 18.80
C ALA A 52 -14.41 -10.40 18.44
N ASP A 53 -15.58 -9.94 18.01
CA ASP A 53 -16.72 -10.76 17.57
C ASP A 53 -16.72 -11.04 16.06
N ASP A 54 -15.71 -10.59 15.34
CA ASP A 54 -15.53 -10.94 13.92
C ASP A 54 -15.11 -12.41 13.81
N PRO A 55 -15.72 -13.23 12.93
CA PRO A 55 -15.37 -14.64 12.76
C PRO A 55 -13.91 -14.89 12.40
N GLY A 56 -13.29 -13.98 11.64
CA GLY A 56 -11.89 -14.04 11.26
C GLY A 56 -11.13 -12.78 11.68
N ARG A 57 -9.82 -12.90 11.91
CA ARG A 57 -8.98 -11.75 12.23
C ARG A 57 -8.59 -10.99 10.97
N PHE A 58 -8.53 -9.67 11.07
CA PHE A 58 -7.79 -8.83 10.12
C PHE A 58 -6.47 -8.43 10.78
N ILE A 59 -5.39 -9.08 10.37
CA ILE A 59 -4.04 -8.89 10.91
C ILE A 59 -3.28 -7.95 9.99
N GLU A 60 -2.65 -6.95 10.57
CA GLU A 60 -1.75 -6.01 9.91
C GLU A 60 -0.39 -6.03 10.58
N ASP A 61 0.71 -5.93 9.80
CA ASP A 61 2.05 -5.75 10.31
C ASP A 61 2.85 -4.83 9.38
N PHE A 62 3.81 -4.08 9.91
CA PHE A 62 4.46 -2.99 9.21
C PHE A 62 5.97 -3.03 9.38
N CYS A 63 6.71 -2.55 8.36
CA CYS A 63 8.15 -2.28 8.44
C CYS A 63 8.97 -3.52 8.84
N THR A 64 8.59 -4.69 8.34
CA THR A 64 9.24 -5.97 8.68
C THR A 64 10.25 -6.43 7.63
N TRP A 65 10.33 -5.78 6.48
CA TRP A 65 11.13 -6.21 5.33
C TRP A 65 12.62 -6.34 5.63
N GLN A 66 13.17 -5.54 6.53
CA GLN A 66 14.59 -5.58 6.88
C GLN A 66 14.96 -6.86 7.65
N ASN A 67 14.00 -7.44 8.35
CA ASN A 67 14.16 -8.66 9.15
C ASN A 67 13.55 -9.90 8.46
N ASN A 68 12.99 -9.74 7.26
CA ASN A 68 12.40 -10.82 6.49
C ASN A 68 13.09 -10.92 5.11
N PRO A 69 13.98 -11.91 4.90
CA PRO A 69 14.74 -12.04 3.65
C PRO A 69 13.88 -12.17 2.40
N ALA A 70 12.70 -12.80 2.51
CA ALA A 70 11.76 -12.91 1.41
C ALA A 70 11.23 -11.52 1.00
N TYR A 71 10.81 -10.71 1.96
CA TYR A 71 10.35 -9.34 1.71
C TYR A 71 11.47 -8.47 1.15
N ALA A 72 12.68 -8.59 1.71
CA ALA A 72 13.85 -7.88 1.20
C ALA A 72 14.15 -8.23 -0.25
N HIS A 73 14.04 -9.51 -0.64
CA HIS A 73 14.18 -9.94 -2.02
C HIS A 73 13.11 -9.31 -2.92
N ILE A 74 11.83 -9.41 -2.55
CA ILE A 74 10.72 -8.84 -3.34
C ILE A 74 10.90 -7.33 -3.52
N LEU A 75 11.27 -6.60 -2.49
CA LEU A 75 11.44 -5.14 -2.56
C LEU A 75 12.69 -4.71 -3.33
N ARG A 76 13.74 -5.53 -3.41
CA ARG A 76 15.03 -5.14 -3.98
C ARG A 76 15.35 -5.80 -5.31
N ALA A 77 14.97 -7.07 -5.49
CA ALA A 77 15.47 -7.92 -6.57
C ALA A 77 14.38 -8.36 -7.57
N SER A 78 13.09 -8.19 -7.25
CA SER A 78 12.01 -8.48 -8.20
C SER A 78 11.89 -7.38 -9.28
N ALA A 79 10.87 -7.51 -10.12
CA ALA A 79 10.55 -6.49 -11.11
C ALA A 79 10.00 -5.17 -10.51
N LEU A 80 9.58 -5.16 -9.24
CA LEU A 80 8.86 -4.03 -8.63
C LEU A 80 9.61 -2.71 -8.67
N PRO A 81 10.92 -2.61 -8.31
CA PRO A 81 11.63 -1.33 -8.36
C PRO A 81 11.64 -0.68 -9.75
N GLU A 82 11.87 -1.48 -10.78
CA GLU A 82 11.90 -0.97 -12.15
C GLU A 82 10.50 -0.58 -12.64
N VAL A 83 9.49 -1.35 -12.28
CA VAL A 83 8.09 -1.01 -12.53
C VAL A 83 7.69 0.27 -11.78
N ALA A 84 8.14 0.43 -10.54
CA ALA A 84 7.90 1.64 -9.74
C ALA A 84 8.48 2.89 -10.42
N LYS A 85 9.74 2.85 -10.89
CA LYS A 85 10.36 3.96 -11.63
C LYS A 85 9.53 4.35 -12.86
N GLN A 86 9.10 3.37 -13.65
CA GLN A 86 8.30 3.62 -14.85
C GLN A 86 6.94 4.24 -14.51
N LEU A 87 6.21 3.70 -13.52
CA LEU A 87 4.91 4.23 -13.12
C LEU A 87 5.01 5.65 -12.55
N MET A 88 6.01 5.92 -11.71
CA MET A 88 6.27 7.22 -11.11
C MET A 88 6.89 8.23 -12.08
N GLN A 89 7.38 7.77 -13.26
CA GLN A 89 8.23 8.57 -14.16
C GLN A 89 9.43 9.16 -13.41
N SER A 90 10.07 8.34 -12.58
CA SER A 90 11.20 8.70 -11.73
C SER A 90 12.48 8.02 -12.20
N THR A 91 13.62 8.64 -11.96
CA THR A 91 14.93 8.05 -12.28
C THR A 91 15.36 7.07 -11.20
N THR A 92 14.86 7.22 -9.98
CA THR A 92 15.18 6.36 -8.84
C THR A 92 13.92 5.72 -8.24
N ALA A 93 14.12 4.65 -7.49
CA ALA A 93 13.10 4.08 -6.60
C ALA A 93 13.70 3.89 -5.20
N ARG A 94 13.06 4.43 -4.21
CA ARG A 94 13.43 4.33 -2.81
C ARG A 94 12.39 3.48 -2.08
N ILE A 95 12.80 2.46 -1.34
CA ILE A 95 11.87 1.69 -0.51
C ILE A 95 11.37 2.62 0.60
N TYR A 96 10.05 2.74 0.74
CA TYR A 96 9.46 3.49 1.85
C TYR A 96 9.15 2.57 3.02
N HIS A 97 8.20 1.67 2.86
CA HIS A 97 7.94 0.59 3.82
C HIS A 97 7.09 -0.52 3.19
N ASP A 98 7.03 -1.65 3.90
CA ASP A 98 6.12 -2.75 3.64
C ASP A 98 4.93 -2.74 4.60
N HIS A 99 3.86 -3.41 4.18
CA HIS A 99 2.66 -3.62 4.99
C HIS A 99 2.08 -4.99 4.67
N LEU A 100 2.03 -5.85 5.67
CA LEU A 100 1.32 -7.13 5.61
C LEU A 100 -0.16 -6.92 5.96
N LEU A 101 -1.05 -7.47 5.15
CA LEU A 101 -2.50 -7.38 5.30
C LEU A 101 -3.10 -8.79 5.15
N VAL A 102 -3.58 -9.37 6.24
CA VAL A 102 -4.16 -10.72 6.22
C VAL A 102 -5.58 -10.70 6.77
N LYS A 103 -6.53 -11.06 5.93
CA LYS A 103 -7.91 -11.36 6.35
C LYS A 103 -8.11 -12.87 6.41
N GLU A 104 -8.34 -13.37 7.60
CA GLU A 104 -8.68 -14.78 7.84
C GLU A 104 -10.10 -15.09 7.36
N PRO A 105 -10.43 -16.38 7.12
CA PRO A 105 -11.75 -16.78 6.64
C PRO A 105 -12.89 -16.20 7.47
N GLY A 106 -13.86 -15.61 6.77
CA GLY A 106 -15.03 -15.01 7.40
C GLY A 106 -14.82 -13.63 7.99
N THR A 107 -13.64 -13.02 7.84
CA THR A 107 -13.41 -11.62 8.30
C THR A 107 -14.39 -10.67 7.62
N ARG A 108 -15.31 -10.12 8.41
CA ARG A 108 -16.31 -9.14 7.96
C ARG A 108 -15.78 -7.72 7.93
N GLN A 109 -14.72 -7.43 8.70
CA GLN A 109 -14.13 -6.11 8.81
C GLN A 109 -13.72 -5.56 7.43
N PRO A 110 -14.34 -4.48 6.92
CA PRO A 110 -13.90 -3.83 5.70
C PRO A 110 -12.64 -3.02 5.95
N THR A 111 -11.92 -2.70 4.87
CA THR A 111 -11.01 -1.56 4.83
C THR A 111 -11.83 -0.38 4.33
N PRO A 112 -12.09 0.65 5.15
CA PRO A 112 -12.92 1.80 4.76
C PRO A 112 -12.24 2.61 3.65
N TRP A 113 -13.00 3.45 2.95
CA TRP A 113 -12.44 4.41 2.00
C TRP A 113 -11.41 5.31 2.67
N HIS A 114 -10.21 5.37 2.10
CA HIS A 114 -9.11 6.18 2.60
C HIS A 114 -8.08 6.46 1.49
N GLN A 115 -7.18 7.38 1.77
CA GLN A 115 -5.94 7.62 1.06
C GLN A 115 -4.78 7.21 1.97
N ASP A 116 -3.70 6.68 1.41
CA ASP A 116 -2.51 6.28 2.17
C ASP A 116 -1.68 7.50 2.62
N GLN A 117 -1.44 8.44 1.71
CA GLN A 117 -0.48 9.53 1.95
C GLN A 117 -0.78 10.43 3.16
N PRO A 118 -2.04 10.70 3.55
CA PRO A 118 -2.35 11.42 4.78
C PRO A 118 -1.84 10.75 6.06
N TYR A 119 -1.61 9.42 6.06
CA TYR A 119 -0.99 8.73 7.19
C TYR A 119 0.53 8.91 7.25
N TYR A 120 1.17 9.41 6.18
CA TYR A 120 2.61 9.33 5.98
C TYR A 120 3.28 10.70 6.15
N ASN A 121 4.52 10.64 6.63
CA ASN A 121 5.41 11.81 6.76
C ASN A 121 6.16 12.11 5.44
N VAL A 122 5.48 11.97 4.31
CA VAL A 122 6.05 12.20 2.98
C VAL A 122 5.16 13.09 2.13
N SER A 123 5.75 14.00 1.40
CA SER A 123 5.17 14.77 0.32
C SER A 123 5.85 14.40 -1.01
N GLY A 124 5.28 14.86 -2.12
CA GLY A 124 5.71 14.51 -3.47
C GLY A 124 4.64 13.71 -4.22
N ARG A 125 4.77 13.68 -5.53
CA ARG A 125 3.83 13.00 -6.44
C ARG A 125 4.38 11.70 -7.01
N GLN A 126 5.70 11.52 -6.99
CA GLN A 126 6.35 10.30 -7.44
C GLN A 126 6.35 9.27 -6.31
N ASN A 127 5.22 8.62 -6.14
CA ASN A 127 5.03 7.56 -5.15
C ASN A 127 4.16 6.45 -5.72
N VAL A 128 4.34 5.22 -5.27
CA VAL A 128 3.52 4.08 -5.66
C VAL A 128 3.42 3.07 -4.52
N SER A 129 2.20 2.56 -4.30
CA SER A 129 1.90 1.39 -3.50
C SER A 129 1.58 0.22 -4.41
N PHE A 130 2.19 -0.94 -4.19
CA PHE A 130 1.80 -2.21 -4.79
C PHE A 130 1.02 -3.03 -3.78
N TRP A 131 -0.09 -3.60 -4.18
CA TRP A 131 -0.90 -4.52 -3.42
C TRP A 131 -0.82 -5.90 -4.08
N ILE A 132 -0.12 -6.84 -3.44
CA ILE A 132 0.36 -8.09 -4.03
C ILE A 132 -0.21 -9.26 -3.27
N PRO A 133 -1.29 -9.89 -3.74
CA PRO A 133 -1.86 -11.05 -3.11
C PRO A 133 -1.05 -12.32 -3.42
N VAL A 134 -0.94 -13.22 -2.45
CA VAL A 134 -0.43 -14.58 -2.64
C VAL A 134 -1.54 -15.62 -2.71
N ASP A 135 -2.78 -15.22 -2.51
CA ASP A 135 -3.99 -16.01 -2.68
C ASP A 135 -4.81 -15.45 -3.85
N PRO A 136 -5.65 -16.25 -4.53
CA PRO A 136 -6.61 -15.73 -5.50
C PRO A 136 -7.58 -14.75 -4.85
N VAL A 137 -7.78 -13.59 -5.47
CA VAL A 137 -8.70 -12.55 -4.97
C VAL A 137 -9.79 -12.30 -5.99
N PRO A 138 -11.02 -12.74 -5.72
CA PRO A 138 -12.16 -12.42 -6.57
C PRO A 138 -12.51 -10.93 -6.46
N LEU A 139 -13.26 -10.45 -7.46
CA LEU A 139 -13.55 -9.01 -7.61
C LEU A 139 -14.21 -8.40 -6.37
N GLU A 140 -15.13 -9.13 -5.76
CA GLU A 140 -15.93 -8.68 -4.60
C GLU A 140 -15.10 -8.48 -3.32
N SER A 141 -13.94 -9.13 -3.19
CA SER A 141 -13.02 -8.97 -2.05
C SER A 141 -11.74 -8.22 -2.40
N SER A 142 -11.62 -7.75 -3.64
CA SER A 142 -10.48 -6.97 -4.09
C SER A 142 -10.53 -5.52 -3.62
N LEU A 143 -9.45 -4.77 -3.85
CA LEU A 143 -9.47 -3.32 -3.68
C LEU A 143 -10.34 -2.67 -4.75
N ARG A 144 -11.12 -1.67 -4.34
CA ARG A 144 -11.82 -0.73 -5.20
C ARG A 144 -11.14 0.63 -5.08
N PHE A 145 -11.02 1.34 -6.18
CA PHE A 145 -10.37 2.64 -6.27
C PHE A 145 -11.31 3.65 -6.90
N VAL A 146 -11.31 4.89 -6.44
CA VAL A 146 -11.97 5.99 -7.14
C VAL A 146 -10.99 6.54 -8.18
N ALA A 147 -11.34 6.41 -9.45
CA ALA A 147 -10.52 6.90 -10.55
C ALA A 147 -10.24 8.40 -10.42
N GLN A 148 -8.99 8.82 -10.68
CA GLN A 148 -8.53 10.22 -10.67
C GLN A 148 -8.52 10.91 -9.29
N SER A 149 -8.87 10.23 -8.21
CA SER A 149 -8.95 10.83 -6.87
C SER A 149 -7.59 11.24 -6.28
N HIS A 150 -6.48 10.79 -6.87
CA HIS A 150 -5.11 11.13 -6.45
C HIS A 150 -4.66 12.55 -6.84
N THR A 151 -5.41 13.23 -7.70
CA THR A 151 -5.04 14.57 -8.22
C THR A 151 -5.62 15.73 -7.42
N GLY A 152 -6.41 15.45 -6.39
CA GLY A 152 -7.24 16.44 -5.75
C GLY A 152 -7.07 16.54 -4.24
N THR A 153 -8.19 16.55 -3.57
CA THR A 153 -8.34 16.82 -2.14
C THR A 153 -7.72 15.71 -1.29
N TRP A 154 -7.09 16.11 -0.19
CA TRP A 154 -6.68 15.20 0.88
C TRP A 154 -7.83 15.03 1.87
N TYR A 155 -8.16 13.78 2.14
CA TYR A 155 -9.27 13.42 3.00
C TYR A 155 -8.81 12.97 4.37
N MET A 156 -9.68 13.20 5.38
CA MET A 156 -9.45 12.79 6.75
C MET A 156 -9.24 11.27 6.83
N PRO A 157 -8.09 10.78 7.35
CA PRO A 157 -7.89 9.37 7.58
C PRO A 157 -8.86 8.81 8.61
N ARG A 158 -9.25 7.55 8.43
CA ARG A 158 -10.14 6.82 9.32
C ARG A 158 -9.44 5.59 9.88
N THR A 159 -9.71 5.21 11.10
CA THR A 159 -9.27 3.92 11.63
C THR A 159 -10.06 2.80 10.97
N PHE A 160 -9.41 1.69 10.67
CA PHE A 160 -10.10 0.55 10.06
C PHE A 160 -11.12 -0.08 10.99
N ARG A 161 -10.83 -0.10 12.29
CA ARG A 161 -11.70 -0.71 13.30
C ARG A 161 -12.96 0.11 13.61
N ASP A 162 -12.79 1.40 13.84
CA ASP A 162 -13.84 2.24 14.42
C ASP A 162 -14.37 3.29 13.43
N GLN A 163 -13.79 3.37 12.24
CA GLN A 163 -14.10 4.35 11.19
C GLN A 163 -14.06 5.80 11.68
N GLN A 164 -13.23 6.07 12.68
CA GLN A 164 -13.05 7.39 13.28
C GLN A 164 -11.65 7.95 12.94
N ALA A 165 -11.51 9.25 12.83
CA ALA A 165 -10.22 9.93 12.72
C ALA A 165 -9.47 9.81 14.05
N LYS A 166 -8.54 8.87 14.16
CA LYS A 166 -7.93 8.50 15.45
C LYS A 166 -6.81 9.42 15.90
N TRP A 167 -6.03 9.99 14.98
CA TRP A 167 -4.79 10.70 15.30
C TRP A 167 -4.70 12.10 14.71
N PHE A 168 -5.79 12.55 14.14
CA PHE A 168 -5.85 13.78 13.38
C PHE A 168 -6.76 14.76 14.12
N PRO A 169 -6.39 16.04 14.24
CA PRO A 169 -7.30 17.06 14.69
C PRO A 169 -8.54 17.08 13.79
N GLU A 170 -9.71 17.11 14.37
CA GLU A 170 -10.96 17.21 13.59
C GLU A 170 -10.90 18.45 12.68
N GLY A 171 -11.29 18.29 11.41
CA GLY A 171 -11.24 19.35 10.42
C GLY A 171 -9.85 19.65 9.85
N ALA A 172 -8.80 18.88 10.19
CA ALA A 172 -7.47 19.07 9.61
C ALA A 172 -7.42 18.81 8.10
N LEU A 173 -8.25 17.90 7.60
CA LEU A 173 -8.41 17.53 6.19
C LEU A 173 -9.89 17.47 5.84
N ALA A 174 -10.21 17.35 4.55
CA ALA A 174 -11.59 17.26 4.09
C ALA A 174 -12.28 15.97 4.56
N GLU A 175 -13.59 16.04 4.75
CA GLU A 175 -14.40 14.85 4.99
C GLU A 175 -14.51 13.99 3.72
N LEU A 176 -14.57 12.67 3.90
CA LEU A 176 -14.75 11.74 2.81
C LEU A 176 -16.10 11.97 2.12
N PRO A 177 -16.14 12.02 0.78
CA PRO A 177 -17.39 12.11 0.06
C PRO A 177 -18.21 10.82 0.18
N PRO A 178 -19.51 10.83 -0.09
CA PRO A 178 -20.41 9.69 0.03
C PRO A 178 -20.27 8.70 -1.15
N ILE A 179 -19.06 8.13 -1.35
CA ILE A 179 -18.67 7.35 -2.52
C ILE A 179 -19.64 6.20 -2.81
N ASP A 180 -20.00 5.42 -1.78
CA ASP A 180 -20.89 4.27 -1.95
C ASP A 180 -22.36 4.67 -2.15
N ALA A 181 -22.76 5.87 -1.71
CA ALA A 181 -24.11 6.40 -1.93
C ALA A 181 -24.28 7.04 -3.30
N GLU A 182 -23.20 7.53 -3.90
CA GLU A 182 -23.22 8.26 -5.17
C GLU A 182 -22.23 7.65 -6.21
N PRO A 183 -22.34 6.34 -6.54
CA PRO A 183 -21.35 5.66 -7.36
C PRO A 183 -21.19 6.24 -8.77
N ALA A 184 -22.22 6.91 -9.30
CA ALA A 184 -22.15 7.57 -10.60
C ALA A 184 -21.24 8.82 -10.59
N ALA A 185 -21.12 9.49 -9.44
CA ALA A 185 -20.23 10.64 -9.26
C ALA A 185 -18.76 10.21 -9.01
N TYR A 186 -18.55 8.97 -8.58
CA TYR A 186 -17.24 8.42 -8.23
C TYR A 186 -16.94 7.14 -9.02
N PRO A 187 -16.51 7.24 -10.30
CA PRO A 187 -16.18 6.09 -11.13
C PRO A 187 -15.13 5.19 -10.45
N GLN A 188 -15.44 3.90 -10.33
CA GLN A 188 -14.60 2.96 -9.59
C GLN A 188 -13.85 2.02 -10.53
N LEU A 189 -12.62 1.68 -10.12
CA LEU A 189 -11.77 0.66 -10.72
C LEU A 189 -11.61 -0.50 -9.73
N ALA A 190 -11.68 -1.72 -10.23
CA ALA A 190 -11.41 -2.92 -9.46
C ALA A 190 -11.03 -4.09 -10.38
N TRP A 191 -10.26 -5.04 -9.87
CA TRP A 191 -9.80 -6.20 -10.63
C TRP A 191 -9.75 -7.45 -9.76
N ALA A 192 -10.20 -8.58 -10.30
CA ALA A 192 -9.87 -9.87 -9.74
C ALA A 192 -8.37 -10.16 -9.99
N LEU A 193 -7.68 -10.77 -9.02
CA LEU A 193 -6.25 -11.01 -9.05
C LEU A 193 -5.93 -12.48 -8.82
N GLN A 194 -4.83 -12.93 -9.44
CA GLN A 194 -4.20 -14.22 -9.19
C GLN A 194 -2.83 -14.01 -8.52
N PRO A 195 -2.29 -15.00 -7.80
CA PRO A 195 -0.91 -14.95 -7.32
C PRO A 195 0.07 -14.63 -8.46
N GLY A 196 0.93 -13.63 -8.23
CA GLY A 196 1.82 -13.07 -9.26
C GLY A 196 1.33 -11.76 -9.87
N ASP A 197 0.03 -11.45 -9.77
CA ASP A 197 -0.51 -10.14 -10.12
C ASP A 197 -0.29 -9.12 -9.00
N ALA A 198 -0.38 -7.84 -9.33
CA ALA A 198 -0.47 -6.75 -8.36
C ALA A 198 -1.40 -5.65 -8.87
N VAL A 199 -1.95 -4.88 -7.94
CA VAL A 199 -2.45 -3.54 -8.26
C VAL A 199 -1.41 -2.53 -7.83
N ALA A 200 -1.04 -1.61 -8.73
CA ALA A 200 -0.22 -0.46 -8.43
C ALA A 200 -1.11 0.78 -8.33
N PHE A 201 -0.97 1.57 -7.27
CA PHE A 201 -1.76 2.78 -7.07
C PHE A 201 -0.97 3.90 -6.41
N HIS A 202 -1.35 5.13 -6.73
CA HIS A 202 -0.79 6.33 -6.12
C HIS A 202 -1.31 6.44 -4.67
N MET A 203 -0.45 6.86 -3.73
CA MET A 203 -0.80 6.90 -2.30
C MET A 203 -1.95 7.87 -1.95
N LEU A 204 -2.31 8.78 -2.86
CA LEU A 204 -3.49 9.65 -2.75
C LEU A 204 -4.72 9.09 -3.44
N THR A 205 -4.67 7.93 -4.08
CA THR A 205 -5.86 7.33 -4.66
C THR A 205 -6.77 6.81 -3.56
N LEU A 206 -8.01 7.29 -3.52
CA LEU A 206 -9.05 6.76 -2.62
C LEU A 206 -9.28 5.29 -2.92
N HIS A 207 -9.18 4.45 -1.89
CA HIS A 207 -9.39 3.02 -2.04
C HIS A 207 -10.02 2.39 -0.79
N ALA A 208 -10.67 1.26 -1.02
CA ALA A 208 -11.37 0.49 0.00
C ALA A 208 -11.41 -1.00 -0.36
N SER A 209 -11.71 -1.87 0.59
CA SER A 209 -12.01 -3.28 0.31
C SER A 209 -13.06 -3.83 1.26
N ALA A 210 -13.84 -4.80 0.79
CA ALA A 210 -14.75 -5.56 1.62
C ALA A 210 -14.01 -6.53 2.55
N GLY A 211 -14.77 -7.21 3.41
CA GLY A 211 -14.33 -8.41 4.10
C GLY A 211 -14.08 -9.56 3.14
N VAL A 212 -13.89 -10.76 3.67
CA VAL A 212 -13.69 -11.98 2.88
C VAL A 212 -14.75 -13.02 3.24
N GLY A 213 -15.03 -13.92 2.30
CA GLY A 213 -15.98 -15.00 2.48
C GLY A 213 -15.57 -16.00 3.58
N PRO A 214 -16.50 -16.88 4.01
CA PRO A 214 -16.29 -17.77 5.15
C PRO A 214 -15.19 -18.82 4.95
N THR A 215 -14.81 -19.09 3.72
CA THR A 215 -13.75 -20.06 3.36
C THR A 215 -12.55 -19.40 2.70
N GLN A 216 -12.58 -18.08 2.51
CA GLN A 216 -11.54 -17.34 1.79
C GLN A 216 -10.50 -16.77 2.76
N THR A 217 -9.24 -17.13 2.56
CA THR A 217 -8.10 -16.39 3.12
C THR A 217 -7.61 -15.37 2.09
N ARG A 218 -7.23 -14.19 2.55
CA ARG A 218 -6.61 -13.17 1.71
C ARG A 218 -5.34 -12.65 2.38
N ARG A 219 -4.20 -13.13 1.91
CA ARG A 219 -2.87 -12.69 2.35
C ARG A 219 -2.27 -11.77 1.30
N VAL A 220 -1.89 -10.60 1.72
CA VAL A 220 -1.38 -9.56 0.83
C VAL A 220 -0.13 -8.93 1.43
N PHE A 221 0.88 -8.78 0.60
CA PHE A 221 2.04 -7.97 0.87
C PHE A 221 1.91 -6.65 0.10
N SER A 222 2.02 -5.53 0.79
CA SER A 222 2.01 -4.22 0.14
C SER A 222 3.39 -3.58 0.21
N ALA A 223 3.94 -3.25 -0.95
CA ALA A 223 5.26 -2.63 -1.13
C ALA A 223 5.08 -1.16 -1.52
N ARG A 224 5.84 -0.25 -0.90
CA ARG A 224 5.74 1.19 -1.17
C ARG A 224 7.07 1.77 -1.58
N TYR A 225 7.04 2.54 -2.69
CA TYR A 225 8.23 3.22 -3.22
C TYR A 225 7.99 4.70 -3.39
N LEU A 226 9.09 5.45 -3.27
CA LEU A 226 9.16 6.89 -3.47
C LEU A 226 10.14 7.19 -4.61
N GLY A 227 9.85 8.23 -5.37
CA GLY A 227 10.69 8.72 -6.46
C GLY A 227 11.49 9.97 -6.10
N ASP A 228 11.98 10.65 -7.13
CA ASP A 228 12.95 11.75 -7.03
C ASP A 228 12.40 13.00 -6.33
N ASP A 229 11.09 13.24 -6.41
CA ASP A 229 10.44 14.42 -5.84
C ASP A 229 9.98 14.23 -4.39
N ALA A 230 10.17 13.04 -3.83
CA ALA A 230 9.72 12.75 -2.46
C ALA A 230 10.50 13.58 -1.43
N ARG A 231 9.75 14.23 -0.52
CA ARG A 231 10.30 15.05 0.55
C ARG A 231 9.71 14.65 1.89
N HIS A 232 10.52 14.73 2.93
CA HIS A 232 10.02 14.62 4.29
C HIS A 232 8.96 15.69 4.55
N ALA A 233 7.90 15.31 5.23
CA ALA A 233 6.81 16.21 5.59
C ALA A 233 6.45 16.03 7.06
N ALA A 234 6.88 16.95 7.89
CA ALA A 234 6.47 17.02 9.28
C ALA A 234 4.96 17.26 9.34
N ARG A 235 4.22 16.34 9.96
CA ARG A 235 2.77 16.45 10.07
C ARG A 235 2.38 17.01 11.44
N PRO A 236 1.36 17.87 11.52
CA PRO A 236 0.82 18.32 12.81
C PRO A 236 0.01 17.21 13.53
N TRP A 237 0.03 16.00 13.00
CA TRP A 237 -0.61 14.80 13.54
C TRP A 237 0.34 13.61 13.56
N LYS A 238 -0.04 12.56 14.27
CA LYS A 238 0.73 11.32 14.33
C LYS A 238 0.66 10.57 13.01
N THR A 239 1.82 10.17 12.47
CA THR A 239 1.93 9.34 11.27
C THR A 239 1.90 7.84 11.58
N SER A 240 1.60 7.02 10.59
CA SER A 240 1.59 5.55 10.68
C SER A 240 2.07 4.94 9.35
N PRO A 241 3.08 4.06 9.34
CA PRO A 241 3.80 3.57 10.52
C PRO A 241 4.63 4.69 11.18
N PRO A 242 4.94 4.56 12.49
CA PRO A 242 5.83 5.49 13.16
C PRO A 242 7.28 5.23 12.71
N PHE A 243 8.01 6.29 12.40
CA PHE A 243 9.45 6.26 12.15
C PHE A 243 10.14 7.06 13.24
N GLU A 244 10.47 6.39 14.35
CA GLU A 244 11.02 7.05 15.54
C GLU A 244 12.29 7.85 15.21
N GLY A 245 12.34 9.08 15.67
CA GLY A 245 13.47 9.99 15.51
C GLY A 245 13.67 10.50 14.07
N LEU A 246 12.78 10.22 13.13
CA LEU A 246 12.92 10.69 11.75
C LEU A 246 12.89 12.21 11.65
N ASP A 247 11.96 12.88 12.34
CA ASP A 247 11.85 14.34 12.35
C ASP A 247 13.08 15.05 12.93
N ALA A 248 13.88 14.34 13.75
CA ALA A 248 15.16 14.84 14.23
C ALA A 248 16.30 14.66 13.22
N ARG A 249 16.18 13.72 12.30
CA ARG A 249 17.20 13.45 11.27
C ARG A 249 16.91 14.15 9.94
N LEU A 250 15.65 14.29 9.58
CA LEU A 250 15.23 14.97 8.36
C LEU A 250 14.42 16.22 8.69
N ALA A 251 14.88 17.37 8.26
CA ALA A 251 14.11 18.60 8.31
C ALA A 251 12.87 18.51 7.40
N ASP A 252 11.83 19.27 7.70
CA ASP A 252 10.66 19.40 6.82
C ASP A 252 11.09 19.90 5.43
N GLY A 253 10.59 19.27 4.38
CA GLY A 253 10.99 19.52 2.99
C GLY A 253 12.31 18.91 2.54
N ALA A 254 13.09 18.26 3.42
CA ALA A 254 14.31 17.56 3.04
C ALA A 254 14.02 16.36 2.13
N ALA A 255 14.99 15.97 1.29
CA ALA A 255 14.90 14.72 0.55
C ALA A 255 14.75 13.54 1.51
N MET A 256 14.02 12.49 1.10
CA MET A 256 13.82 11.27 1.90
C MET A 256 15.10 10.41 1.97
N ASP A 257 16.23 11.03 2.26
CA ASP A 257 17.54 10.37 2.30
C ASP A 257 17.90 9.98 3.73
N ASP A 258 17.39 8.84 4.16
CA ASP A 258 17.61 8.25 5.47
C ASP A 258 17.84 6.74 5.29
N PHE A 259 18.58 6.10 6.21
CA PHE A 259 18.87 4.66 6.17
C PHE A 259 17.61 3.78 6.22
N LEU A 260 16.50 4.32 6.73
CA LEU A 260 15.20 3.66 6.73
C LEU A 260 14.63 3.50 5.32
N PHE A 261 15.01 4.39 4.39
CA PHE A 261 14.45 4.48 3.04
C PHE A 261 15.55 4.32 1.98
N PRO A 262 16.18 3.14 1.87
CA PRO A 262 17.29 2.97 0.95
C PRO A 262 16.84 3.06 -0.51
N LEU A 263 17.73 3.62 -1.34
CA LEU A 263 17.59 3.50 -2.78
C LEU A 263 17.73 2.03 -3.19
N VAL A 264 16.87 1.60 -4.12
CA VAL A 264 17.08 0.34 -4.81
C VAL A 264 18.01 0.60 -5.98
N ASN A 265 19.26 0.22 -5.82
CA ASN A 265 20.25 0.26 -6.90
C ASN A 265 19.85 -0.76 -7.98
N GLU A 266 20.15 -0.46 -9.23
CA GLU A 266 19.97 -1.44 -10.30
C GLU A 266 20.69 -2.72 -9.92
N VAL A 267 19.95 -3.83 -9.87
CA VAL A 267 20.58 -5.14 -9.73
C VAL A 267 21.35 -5.36 -11.01
N CYS A 268 22.68 -5.37 -10.95
CA CYS A 268 23.49 -5.89 -12.03
C CYS A 268 22.97 -7.31 -12.32
N ARG A 269 22.21 -7.46 -13.40
CA ARG A 269 21.83 -8.79 -13.90
C ARG A 269 23.11 -9.42 -14.43
N SER A 270 23.73 -10.26 -13.57
CA SER A 270 24.79 -11.16 -13.97
C SER A 270 24.22 -12.33 -14.76
#